data_bd89e1ec176c459ed047755e1b64de3e
#
_entry.id   bd89e1ec176c459ed047755e1b64de3e
#
_cell.length_a   1.000
_cell.length_b   1.000
_cell.length_c   1.000
_cell.angle_alpha   90.00
_cell.angle_beta   90.00
_cell.angle_gamma   90.00
#
_symmetry.space_group_name_H-M   'P 1'
#
loop_
_entity.id
_entity.type
_entity.pdbx_description
1 polymer ?
#
loop_
_entity_poly.entity_id
_entity_poly.type
_entity_poly.pdbx_seq_one_letter_code
_entity_poly.pdbx_strand_id
1 'polypeptide(L)'
;MAEKDVLLMGSAIRTPKAFQAISAADIRLEQTLCGLIRWIRDTSVGTIVLCDGTRPDYDFSRIETFAKEHGKTLEVLLFEKKNDQYETRGKSYGEGQVLEYAIGHSAHLKPGGTFYKVTGRTFIENFDAIKTLHAKDDAVFIGPASVMMPKDTPKDVFGRRSVWTQFYKCGVDFFSKHLLKAYVDTNDTTNPIECEYFKRLQRVPHTRFAIKPFIVGRNGGLDLPYDADFTENDKALARTFL
;
A
#
# COMPACT_ATOMS: atom_id res chain seq x y z
N MET A 1 -19.25 -15.96 -11.52
CA MET A 1 -17.77 -16.07 -11.43
C MET A 1 -17.38 -15.42 -10.12
N ALA A 2 -16.59 -16.09 -9.27
CA ALA A 2 -16.10 -15.46 -8.05
C ALA A 2 -15.31 -14.20 -8.45
N GLU A 3 -15.65 -13.07 -7.85
CA GLU A 3 -14.95 -11.80 -8.03
C GLU A 3 -13.48 -12.03 -7.65
N LYS A 4 -12.55 -11.80 -8.57
CA LYS A 4 -11.13 -12.00 -8.28
C LYS A 4 -10.70 -10.88 -7.35
N ASP A 5 -10.25 -11.24 -6.15
CA ASP A 5 -9.68 -10.26 -5.23
C ASP A 5 -8.57 -9.47 -5.92
N VAL A 6 -8.65 -8.16 -5.80
CA VAL A 6 -7.66 -7.24 -6.36
C VAL A 6 -6.76 -6.72 -5.24
N LEU A 7 -5.46 -6.80 -5.42
CA LEU A 7 -4.48 -6.12 -4.59
C LEU A 7 -4.03 -4.84 -5.28
N LEU A 8 -4.22 -3.69 -4.65
CA LEU A 8 -3.64 -2.42 -5.08
C LEU A 8 -2.36 -2.14 -4.31
N MET A 9 -1.26 -2.18 -5.00
CA MET A 9 0.08 -1.92 -4.49
C MET A 9 0.52 -0.51 -4.91
N GLY A 10 0.42 0.46 -3.98
CA GLY A 10 0.82 1.86 -4.23
C GLY A 10 2.32 2.06 -4.02
N SER A 11 3.04 2.55 -5.02
CA SER A 11 4.49 2.71 -5.01
C SER A 11 4.95 4.13 -5.37
N ALA A 12 6.19 4.44 -4.94
CA ALA A 12 6.95 5.60 -5.35
C ALA A 12 8.44 5.21 -5.33
N ILE A 13 8.97 4.73 -6.46
CA ILE A 13 10.34 4.23 -6.57
C ILE A 13 11.34 5.40 -6.58
N ARG A 14 11.08 6.45 -7.35
CA ARG A 14 11.87 7.68 -7.35
C ARG A 14 11.24 8.69 -6.40
N THR A 15 11.90 9.04 -5.32
CA THR A 15 11.38 10.01 -4.35
C THR A 15 12.39 11.10 -4.06
N PRO A 16 11.97 12.35 -3.83
CA PRO A 16 12.82 13.38 -3.26
C PRO A 16 13.37 12.90 -1.91
N LYS A 17 14.56 13.38 -1.53
CA LYS A 17 15.16 13.06 -0.22
C LYS A 17 14.33 13.58 0.97
N ALA A 18 13.55 14.62 0.76
CA ALA A 18 12.67 15.15 1.78
C ALA A 18 11.65 14.10 2.26
N PHE A 19 11.48 13.94 3.55
CA PHE A 19 10.56 13.02 4.22
C PHE A 19 10.85 11.51 4.04
N GLN A 20 12.02 11.11 3.51
CA GLN A 20 12.36 9.72 3.22
C GLN A 20 13.76 9.37 3.75
N ALA A 21 13.86 8.39 4.64
CA ALA A 21 15.14 7.82 5.06
C ALA A 21 15.75 6.98 3.92
N ILE A 22 14.92 6.25 3.17
CA ILE A 22 15.34 5.51 1.97
C ILE A 22 14.91 6.30 0.75
N SER A 23 15.84 6.99 0.09
CA SER A 23 15.59 7.77 -1.13
C SER A 23 16.29 7.20 -2.38
N ALA A 24 17.21 6.25 -2.23
CA ALA A 24 17.88 5.59 -3.35
C ALA A 24 16.87 4.77 -4.18
N ALA A 25 16.76 5.09 -5.45
CA ALA A 25 15.72 4.52 -6.33
C ALA A 25 15.94 3.01 -6.57
N ASP A 26 17.19 2.56 -6.68
CA ASP A 26 17.59 1.17 -6.81
C ASP A 26 17.18 0.32 -5.59
N ILE A 27 17.43 0.82 -4.38
CA ILE A 27 17.01 0.15 -3.15
C ILE A 27 15.48 0.06 -3.08
N ARG A 28 14.79 1.14 -3.43
CA ARG A 28 13.32 1.15 -3.42
C ARG A 28 12.72 0.24 -4.47
N LEU A 29 13.34 0.15 -5.65
CA LEU A 29 12.96 -0.79 -6.71
C LEU A 29 13.15 -2.23 -6.23
N GLU A 30 14.33 -2.59 -5.68
CA GLU A 30 14.57 -3.92 -5.12
C GLU A 30 13.52 -4.30 -4.08
N GLN A 31 13.24 -3.42 -3.12
CA GLN A 31 12.21 -3.66 -2.10
C GLN A 31 10.79 -3.79 -2.69
N THR A 32 10.48 -3.01 -3.74
CA THR A 32 9.19 -3.11 -4.44
C THR A 32 9.06 -4.46 -5.14
N LEU A 33 10.12 -4.91 -5.80
CA LEU A 33 10.18 -6.24 -6.44
C LEU A 33 10.10 -7.36 -5.40
N CYS A 34 10.79 -7.26 -4.25
CA CYS A 34 10.64 -8.24 -3.17
C CYS A 34 9.17 -8.39 -2.76
N GLY A 35 8.49 -7.28 -2.47
CA GLY A 35 7.07 -7.32 -2.12
C GLY A 35 6.21 -7.91 -3.23
N LEU A 36 6.39 -7.46 -4.46
CA LEU A 36 5.61 -7.90 -5.61
C LEU A 36 5.77 -9.40 -5.89
N ILE A 37 7.01 -9.91 -5.85
CA ILE A 37 7.32 -11.34 -6.02
C ILE A 37 6.64 -12.18 -4.94
N ARG A 38 6.70 -11.75 -3.66
CA ARG A 38 6.01 -12.41 -2.57
C ARG A 38 4.50 -12.44 -2.79
N TRP A 39 3.90 -11.34 -3.22
CA TRP A 39 2.47 -11.28 -3.56
C TRP A 39 2.09 -12.21 -4.71
N ILE A 40 2.95 -12.33 -5.72
CA ILE A 40 2.73 -13.24 -6.86
C ILE A 40 2.86 -14.70 -6.41
N ARG A 41 3.91 -15.05 -5.70
CA ARG A 41 4.27 -16.44 -5.39
C ARG A 41 3.50 -17.02 -4.22
N ASP A 42 3.31 -16.24 -3.14
CA ASP A 42 2.98 -16.75 -1.82
C ASP A 42 1.53 -16.50 -1.40
N THR A 43 0.67 -15.93 -2.25
CA THR A 43 -0.72 -15.61 -1.89
C THR A 43 -1.73 -16.16 -2.88
N SER A 44 -3.00 -16.23 -2.45
CA SER A 44 -4.14 -16.59 -3.30
C SER A 44 -4.75 -15.38 -4.03
N VAL A 45 -4.17 -14.17 -3.97
CA VAL A 45 -4.67 -13.02 -4.73
C VAL A 45 -4.61 -13.30 -6.23
N GLY A 46 -5.68 -13.01 -6.96
CA GLY A 46 -5.75 -13.32 -8.41
C GLY A 46 -5.27 -12.19 -9.31
N THR A 47 -5.43 -10.96 -8.85
CA THR A 47 -5.08 -9.75 -9.63
C THR A 47 -4.31 -8.77 -8.78
N ILE A 48 -3.18 -8.28 -9.29
CA ILE A 48 -2.33 -7.29 -8.65
C ILE A 48 -2.28 -6.06 -9.55
N VAL A 49 -2.55 -4.89 -8.99
CA VAL A 49 -2.40 -3.59 -9.64
C VAL A 49 -1.24 -2.88 -8.95
N LEU A 50 -0.10 -2.81 -9.60
CA LEU A 50 1.01 -1.98 -9.17
C LEU A 50 0.84 -0.58 -9.76
N CYS A 51 0.70 0.43 -8.91
CA CYS A 51 0.63 1.82 -9.35
C CYS A 51 1.81 2.62 -8.79
N ASP A 52 2.70 3.10 -9.65
CA ASP A 52 3.83 3.94 -9.26
C ASP A 52 3.67 5.38 -9.77
N GLY A 53 3.71 6.33 -8.82
CA GLY A 53 3.54 7.76 -9.10
C GLY A 53 4.83 8.51 -9.42
N THR A 54 5.90 7.81 -9.78
CA THR A 54 7.22 8.41 -10.05
C THR A 54 7.80 7.99 -11.39
N ARG A 55 7.05 7.18 -12.15
CA ARG A 55 7.41 6.68 -13.47
C ARG A 55 8.88 6.25 -13.56
N PRO A 56 9.27 5.19 -12.83
CA PRO A 56 10.65 4.71 -12.87
C PRO A 56 11.01 4.23 -14.29
N ASP A 57 12.27 4.40 -14.64
CA ASP A 57 12.84 3.84 -15.86
C ASP A 57 13.20 2.36 -15.61
N TYR A 58 12.18 1.50 -15.62
CA TYR A 58 12.30 0.07 -15.39
C TYR A 58 11.24 -0.67 -16.21
N ASP A 59 11.66 -1.72 -16.91
CA ASP A 59 10.78 -2.58 -17.70
C ASP A 59 10.18 -3.70 -16.82
N PHE A 60 8.89 -3.61 -16.55
CA PHE A 60 8.16 -4.58 -15.76
C PHE A 60 7.76 -5.85 -16.53
N SER A 61 8.06 -5.99 -17.82
CA SER A 61 7.62 -7.11 -18.67
C SER A 61 8.01 -8.49 -18.13
N ARG A 62 9.22 -8.60 -17.54
CA ARG A 62 9.71 -9.85 -16.95
C ARG A 62 8.89 -10.26 -15.72
N ILE A 63 8.51 -9.31 -14.88
CA ILE A 63 7.71 -9.61 -13.68
C ILE A 63 6.23 -9.83 -14.04
N GLU A 64 5.72 -9.19 -15.11
CA GLU A 64 4.41 -9.50 -15.67
C GLU A 64 4.35 -10.94 -16.21
N THR A 65 5.41 -11.38 -16.89
CA THR A 65 5.55 -12.77 -17.34
C THR A 65 5.57 -13.73 -16.15
N PHE A 66 6.35 -13.43 -15.12
CA PHE A 66 6.42 -14.20 -13.87
C PHE A 66 5.04 -14.30 -13.19
N ALA A 67 4.27 -13.22 -13.15
CA ALA A 67 2.91 -13.24 -12.61
C ALA A 67 1.99 -14.18 -13.42
N LYS A 68 2.06 -14.12 -14.74
CA LYS A 68 1.29 -14.99 -15.64
C LYS A 68 1.65 -16.46 -15.45
N GLU A 69 2.92 -16.80 -15.29
CA GLU A 69 3.38 -18.16 -15.01
C GLU A 69 2.83 -18.71 -13.69
N HIS A 70 2.55 -17.82 -12.72
CA HIS A 70 1.89 -18.16 -11.46
C HIS A 70 0.35 -18.06 -11.51
N GLY A 71 -0.22 -17.97 -12.71
CA GLY A 71 -1.68 -17.89 -12.90
C GLY A 71 -2.32 -16.59 -12.43
N LYS A 72 -1.54 -15.49 -12.30
CA LYS A 72 -2.00 -14.20 -11.83
C LYS A 72 -2.00 -13.15 -12.93
N THR A 73 -2.83 -12.14 -12.73
CA THR A 73 -2.84 -10.93 -13.55
C THR A 73 -2.06 -9.84 -12.81
N LEU A 74 -1.06 -9.26 -13.47
CA LEU A 74 -0.38 -8.05 -13.02
C LEU A 74 -0.70 -6.91 -13.98
N GLU A 75 -1.27 -5.82 -13.47
CA GLU A 75 -1.45 -4.56 -14.17
C GLU A 75 -0.45 -3.55 -13.62
N VAL A 76 0.36 -2.94 -14.47
CA VAL A 76 1.33 -1.92 -14.08
C VAL A 76 0.88 -0.55 -14.58
N LEU A 77 0.63 0.36 -13.66
CA LEU A 77 0.23 1.73 -13.93
C LEU A 77 1.37 2.68 -13.52
N LEU A 78 1.96 3.32 -14.51
CA LEU A 78 3.06 4.27 -14.29
C LEU A 78 2.61 5.68 -14.69
N PHE A 79 2.71 6.62 -13.75
CA PHE A 79 2.47 8.02 -14.05
C PHE A 79 3.46 8.93 -13.31
N GLU A 80 3.62 10.11 -13.80
CA GLU A 80 4.46 11.12 -13.14
C GLU A 80 3.56 12.11 -12.43
N LYS A 81 3.75 12.24 -11.11
CA LYS A 81 3.05 13.25 -10.31
C LYS A 81 3.46 14.63 -10.78
N LYS A 82 2.54 15.35 -11.35
CA LYS A 82 2.75 16.76 -11.73
C LYS A 82 2.31 17.61 -10.55
N ASN A 83 3.18 17.88 -9.59
CA ASN A 83 2.82 18.87 -8.59
C ASN A 83 3.95 19.13 -7.59
N ASP A 84 4.35 20.37 -7.47
CA ASP A 84 5.16 20.93 -6.39
C ASP A 84 4.56 20.73 -4.99
N GLN A 85 3.23 20.56 -4.88
CA GLN A 85 2.55 20.29 -3.60
C GLN A 85 3.01 18.98 -2.94
N TYR A 86 3.47 17.98 -3.71
CA TYR A 86 4.05 16.77 -3.15
C TYR A 86 5.33 17.07 -2.35
N GLU A 87 6.17 17.97 -2.83
CA GLU A 87 7.42 18.36 -2.16
C GLU A 87 7.16 19.17 -0.90
N THR A 88 6.09 19.94 -0.87
CA THR A 88 5.73 20.80 0.27
C THR A 88 4.82 20.11 1.30
N ARG A 89 3.96 19.18 0.87
CA ARG A 89 2.95 18.51 1.72
C ARG A 89 3.34 17.10 2.15
N GLY A 90 4.29 16.49 1.46
CA GLY A 90 4.89 15.22 1.85
C GLY A 90 4.27 13.97 1.24
N LYS A 91 4.66 12.81 1.78
CA LYS A 91 4.33 11.47 1.27
C LYS A 91 2.84 11.16 1.26
N SER A 92 2.09 11.65 2.26
CA SER A 92 0.64 11.46 2.38
C SER A 92 -0.12 12.01 1.18
N TYR A 93 0.25 13.21 0.75
CA TYR A 93 -0.31 13.79 -0.46
C TYR A 93 0.01 12.96 -1.70
N GLY A 94 1.27 12.55 -1.84
CA GLY A 94 1.70 11.72 -2.95
C GLY A 94 1.07 10.33 -2.98
N GLU A 95 0.84 9.70 -1.82
CA GLU A 95 0.13 8.42 -1.72
C GLU A 95 -1.30 8.54 -2.22
N GLY A 96 -2.01 9.59 -1.80
CA GLY A 96 -3.37 9.84 -2.26
C GLY A 96 -3.48 10.04 -3.77
N GLN A 97 -2.52 10.74 -4.40
CA GLN A 97 -2.47 10.87 -5.86
C GLN A 97 -2.29 9.53 -6.57
N VAL A 98 -1.46 8.62 -6.01
CA VAL A 98 -1.28 7.27 -6.55
C VAL A 98 -2.58 6.49 -6.49
N LEU A 99 -3.28 6.53 -5.36
CA LEU A 99 -4.54 5.82 -5.19
C LEU A 99 -5.65 6.39 -6.11
N GLU A 100 -5.73 7.71 -6.24
CA GLU A 100 -6.68 8.35 -7.16
C GLU A 100 -6.41 7.96 -8.61
N TYR A 101 -5.15 7.98 -9.03
CA TYR A 101 -4.78 7.56 -10.37
C TYR A 101 -5.14 6.10 -10.63
N ALA A 102 -4.82 5.20 -9.69
CA ALA A 102 -5.13 3.78 -9.80
C ALA A 102 -6.63 3.53 -9.92
N ILE A 103 -7.46 4.13 -9.07
CA ILE A 103 -8.93 4.00 -9.11
C ILE A 103 -9.49 4.51 -10.44
N GLY A 104 -8.93 5.59 -10.98
CA GLY A 104 -9.42 6.18 -12.23
C GLY A 104 -8.99 5.46 -13.51
N HIS A 105 -7.88 4.70 -13.48
CA HIS A 105 -7.26 4.15 -14.69
C HIS A 105 -7.15 2.62 -14.73
N SER A 106 -7.23 1.93 -13.59
CA SER A 106 -7.12 0.47 -13.57
C SER A 106 -8.28 -0.21 -14.31
N ALA A 107 -7.96 -1.24 -15.09
CA ALA A 107 -8.94 -2.12 -15.67
C ALA A 107 -9.66 -3.00 -14.64
N HIS A 108 -9.11 -3.14 -13.44
CA HIS A 108 -9.55 -4.09 -12.42
C HIS A 108 -10.20 -3.44 -11.19
N LEU A 109 -9.97 -2.15 -10.93
CA LEU A 109 -10.58 -1.42 -9.81
C LEU A 109 -11.89 -0.76 -10.26
N LYS A 110 -12.97 -1.56 -10.33
CA LYS A 110 -14.27 -1.12 -10.86
C LYS A 110 -15.30 -0.87 -9.76
N PRO A 111 -16.29 0.01 -9.99
CA PRO A 111 -17.45 0.16 -9.11
C PRO A 111 -18.08 -1.18 -8.77
N GLY A 112 -18.53 -1.37 -7.55
CA GLY A 112 -19.05 -2.62 -7.01
C GLY A 112 -17.99 -3.64 -6.60
N GLY A 113 -16.72 -3.47 -7.00
CA GLY A 113 -15.62 -4.35 -6.62
C GLY A 113 -15.00 -3.99 -5.27
N THR A 114 -14.17 -4.91 -4.75
CA THR A 114 -13.35 -4.69 -3.54
C THR A 114 -11.88 -4.87 -3.84
N PHE A 115 -11.04 -4.22 -3.07
CA PHE A 115 -9.59 -4.35 -3.18
C PHE A 115 -8.91 -4.34 -1.81
N TYR A 116 -7.76 -4.97 -1.75
CA TYR A 116 -6.80 -4.80 -0.66
C TYR A 116 -5.75 -3.78 -1.08
N LYS A 117 -5.56 -2.74 -0.27
CA LYS A 117 -4.46 -1.79 -0.49
C LYS A 117 -3.25 -2.19 0.32
N VAL A 118 -2.09 -2.15 -0.30
CA VAL A 118 -0.80 -2.33 0.38
C VAL A 118 0.19 -1.25 -0.05
N THR A 119 1.10 -0.89 0.85
CA THR A 119 2.25 -0.03 0.49
C THR A 119 3.25 -0.82 -0.35
N GLY A 120 3.75 -0.24 -1.43
CA GLY A 120 4.48 -0.90 -2.52
C GLY A 120 5.75 -1.67 -2.16
N ARG A 121 6.21 -1.61 -0.92
CA ARG A 121 7.42 -2.27 -0.45
C ARG A 121 7.13 -3.16 0.75
N THR A 122 5.90 -3.67 0.83
CA THR A 122 5.46 -4.52 1.95
C THR A 122 4.68 -5.72 1.45
N PHE A 123 4.70 -6.76 2.26
CA PHE A 123 3.99 -8.00 2.08
C PHE A 123 3.25 -8.35 3.38
N ILE A 124 2.09 -8.98 3.28
CA ILE A 124 1.32 -9.41 4.45
C ILE A 124 1.42 -10.93 4.55
N GLU A 125 2.20 -11.41 5.51
CA GLU A 125 2.53 -12.84 5.67
C GLU A 125 1.29 -13.71 5.88
N ASN A 126 0.32 -13.22 6.64
CA ASN A 126 -0.92 -13.93 6.95
C ASN A 126 -2.12 -13.47 6.10
N PHE A 127 -1.86 -13.02 4.86
CA PHE A 127 -2.88 -12.45 3.97
C PHE A 127 -4.06 -13.39 3.71
N ASP A 128 -3.81 -14.67 3.39
CA ASP A 128 -4.88 -15.59 3.01
C ASP A 128 -5.83 -15.92 4.19
N ALA A 129 -5.31 -15.94 5.41
CA ALA A 129 -6.13 -16.04 6.60
C ALA A 129 -7.00 -14.78 6.79
N ILE A 130 -6.43 -13.59 6.61
CA ILE A 130 -7.16 -12.32 6.66
C ILE A 130 -8.24 -12.28 5.58
N LYS A 131 -7.91 -12.64 4.35
CA LYS A 131 -8.83 -12.70 3.23
C LYS A 131 -10.03 -13.57 3.53
N THR A 132 -9.82 -14.74 4.11
CA THR A 132 -10.87 -15.69 4.48
C THR A 132 -11.79 -15.11 5.56
N LEU A 133 -11.21 -14.55 6.61
CA LEU A 133 -11.96 -13.97 7.73
C LEU A 133 -12.82 -12.76 7.33
N HIS A 134 -12.35 -11.98 6.37
CA HIS A 134 -12.99 -10.74 5.94
C HIS A 134 -13.60 -10.81 4.54
N ALA A 135 -13.94 -12.01 4.05
CA ALA A 135 -14.48 -12.20 2.71
C ALA A 135 -15.74 -11.36 2.42
N LYS A 136 -16.57 -11.11 3.44
CA LYS A 136 -17.85 -10.40 3.32
C LYS A 136 -17.80 -8.92 3.75
N ASP A 137 -16.66 -8.44 4.22
CA ASP A 137 -16.52 -7.08 4.72
C ASP A 137 -16.13 -6.11 3.59
N ASP A 138 -16.82 -4.98 3.47
CA ASP A 138 -16.54 -3.96 2.45
C ASP A 138 -15.49 -2.94 2.88
N ALA A 139 -15.25 -2.78 4.17
CA ALA A 139 -14.27 -1.82 4.69
C ALA A 139 -13.64 -2.35 5.99
N VAL A 140 -12.36 -2.71 5.93
CA VAL A 140 -11.59 -3.27 7.06
C VAL A 140 -10.27 -2.53 7.20
N PHE A 141 -10.05 -1.97 8.38
CA PHE A 141 -8.86 -1.17 8.67
C PHE A 141 -8.11 -1.69 9.89
N ILE A 142 -6.81 -1.44 9.94
CA ILE A 142 -6.03 -1.58 11.16
C ILE A 142 -6.44 -0.44 12.10
N GLY A 143 -6.93 -0.80 13.28
CA GLY A 143 -7.42 0.14 14.29
C GLY A 143 -6.39 1.20 14.71
N PRO A 144 -6.75 2.10 15.65
CA PRO A 144 -5.86 3.17 16.06
C PRO A 144 -4.46 2.66 16.37
N ALA A 145 -3.44 3.30 15.85
CA ALA A 145 -2.03 2.90 16.00
C ALA A 145 -1.64 2.65 17.46
N SER A 146 -2.26 3.37 18.40
CA SER A 146 -2.08 3.20 19.86
C SER A 146 -2.41 1.79 20.39
N VAL A 147 -3.18 0.98 19.66
CA VAL A 147 -3.55 -0.39 20.07
C VAL A 147 -2.52 -1.42 19.59
N MET A 148 -1.70 -1.07 18.59
CA MET A 148 -0.77 -2.00 17.92
C MET A 148 0.71 -1.65 18.17
N MET A 149 1.00 -0.53 18.79
CA MET A 149 2.37 -0.17 19.17
C MET A 149 2.80 -0.92 20.43
N PRO A 150 4.06 -1.39 20.52
CA PRO A 150 4.63 -1.83 21.79
C PRO A 150 4.42 -0.76 22.88
N LYS A 151 4.22 -1.19 24.14
CA LYS A 151 3.96 -0.30 25.27
C LYS A 151 4.97 0.84 25.43
N ASP A 152 6.18 0.64 24.92
CA ASP A 152 7.31 1.57 25.01
C ASP A 152 7.53 2.43 23.77
N THR A 153 6.66 2.29 22.72
CA THR A 153 6.74 3.21 21.59
C THR A 153 6.32 4.60 22.07
N PRO A 154 7.13 5.64 21.84
CA PRO A 154 6.72 7.01 22.15
C PRO A 154 5.33 7.23 21.57
N LYS A 155 4.37 7.66 22.42
CA LYS A 155 3.04 8.09 21.95
C LYS A 155 3.30 8.90 20.70
N ASP A 156 2.69 8.50 19.60
CA ASP A 156 2.95 9.05 18.30
C ASP A 156 3.30 10.54 18.47
N VAL A 157 4.36 11.00 17.82
CA VAL A 157 4.96 12.33 17.99
C VAL A 157 3.92 13.46 18.02
N PHE A 158 2.66 13.12 17.74
CA PHE A 158 1.54 14.04 17.61
C PHE A 158 0.35 13.77 18.55
N GLY A 159 0.35 12.71 19.37
CA GLY A 159 -0.80 12.37 20.25
C GLY A 159 -2.12 12.17 19.48
N ARG A 160 -2.07 11.90 18.18
CA ARG A 160 -3.21 11.92 17.27
C ARG A 160 -3.80 10.54 17.11
N ARG A 161 -5.12 10.48 17.03
CA ARG A 161 -5.83 9.26 16.65
C ARG A 161 -5.67 9.04 15.15
N SER A 162 -5.20 7.86 14.75
CA SER A 162 -4.90 7.50 13.36
C SER A 162 -5.34 6.07 13.05
N VAL A 163 -5.51 5.76 11.78
CA VAL A 163 -5.59 4.38 11.27
C VAL A 163 -4.35 4.10 10.45
N TRP A 164 -3.91 2.86 10.45
CA TRP A 164 -2.77 2.49 9.62
C TRP A 164 -3.18 2.36 8.17
N THR A 165 -2.42 2.98 7.27
CA THR A 165 -2.67 2.97 5.84
C THR A 165 -1.78 1.99 5.07
N GLN A 166 -0.85 1.32 5.75
CA GLN A 166 0.03 0.33 5.14
C GLN A 166 -0.73 -0.83 4.50
N PHE A 167 -1.83 -1.25 5.13
CA PHE A 167 -2.68 -2.30 4.64
C PHE A 167 -4.14 -2.10 5.09
N TYR A 168 -5.08 -2.22 4.16
CA TYR A 168 -6.52 -2.25 4.43
C TYR A 168 -7.29 -2.92 3.29
N LYS A 169 -8.53 -3.38 3.57
CA LYS A 169 -9.52 -3.81 2.57
C LYS A 169 -10.56 -2.72 2.38
N CYS A 170 -10.97 -2.45 1.15
CA CYS A 170 -11.99 -1.44 0.87
C CYS A 170 -12.78 -1.76 -0.39
N GLY A 171 -14.09 -1.52 -0.37
CA GLY A 171 -14.90 -1.43 -1.59
C GLY A 171 -14.51 -0.20 -2.41
N VAL A 172 -14.48 -0.33 -3.74
CA VAL A 172 -14.14 0.79 -4.64
C VAL A 172 -15.10 1.96 -4.44
N ASP A 173 -16.40 1.69 -4.32
CA ASP A 173 -17.40 2.74 -4.09
C ASP A 173 -17.26 3.39 -2.71
N PHE A 174 -17.00 2.57 -1.67
CA PHE A 174 -16.75 3.09 -0.33
C PHE A 174 -15.51 4.02 -0.34
N PHE A 175 -14.41 3.57 -0.93
CA PHE A 175 -13.18 4.33 -1.02
C PHE A 175 -13.40 5.64 -1.79
N SER A 176 -14.03 5.56 -2.95
CA SER A 176 -14.31 6.71 -3.81
C SER A 176 -15.16 7.77 -3.10
N LYS A 177 -16.16 7.34 -2.36
CA LYS A 177 -17.09 8.22 -1.65
C LYS A 177 -16.47 8.87 -0.41
N HIS A 178 -15.68 8.11 0.37
CA HIS A 178 -15.28 8.53 1.71
C HIS A 178 -13.80 8.89 1.84
N LEU A 179 -12.90 8.26 1.08
CA LEU A 179 -11.46 8.34 1.30
C LEU A 179 -10.66 8.91 0.13
N LEU A 180 -11.13 8.77 -1.12
CA LEU A 180 -10.36 9.09 -2.33
C LEU A 180 -9.77 10.50 -2.31
N LYS A 181 -10.51 11.51 -1.89
CA LYS A 181 -10.07 12.91 -1.82
C LYS A 181 -9.54 13.32 -0.44
N ALA A 182 -9.30 12.37 0.47
CA ALA A 182 -8.77 12.68 1.79
C ALA A 182 -7.38 13.33 1.72
N TYR A 183 -6.57 12.94 0.74
CA TYR A 183 -5.21 13.44 0.59
C TYR A 183 -5.13 14.96 0.33
N VAL A 184 -6.19 15.57 -0.21
CA VAL A 184 -6.24 17.01 -0.47
C VAL A 184 -6.11 17.82 0.82
N ASP A 185 -6.54 17.26 1.96
CA ASP A 185 -6.48 17.89 3.28
C ASP A 185 -5.24 17.49 4.10
N THR A 186 -4.31 16.71 3.49
CA THR A 186 -3.15 16.18 4.20
C THR A 186 -1.92 17.10 4.14
N ASN A 187 -1.12 16.99 5.19
CA ASN A 187 0.24 17.52 5.28
C ASN A 187 1.00 16.66 6.30
N ASP A 188 2.13 16.08 5.94
CA ASP A 188 2.85 15.12 6.79
C ASP A 188 3.27 15.71 8.14
N THR A 189 3.49 17.03 8.20
CA THR A 189 3.87 17.70 9.45
C THR A 189 2.68 17.90 10.39
N THR A 190 1.48 18.19 9.86
CA THR A 190 0.33 18.63 10.66
C THR A 190 -0.85 17.69 10.63
N ASN A 191 -1.09 17.01 9.53
CA ASN A 191 -2.24 16.15 9.30
C ASN A 191 -1.93 15.02 8.28
N PRO A 192 -1.16 13.97 8.66
CA PRO A 192 -0.87 12.86 7.76
C PRO A 192 -2.14 12.11 7.37
N ILE A 193 -2.06 11.32 6.28
CA ILE A 193 -3.21 10.62 5.71
C ILE A 193 -3.87 9.65 6.68
N GLU A 194 -3.10 9.08 7.58
CA GLU A 194 -3.56 8.20 8.66
C GLU A 194 -4.53 8.92 9.60
N CYS A 195 -4.24 10.18 9.92
CA CYS A 195 -5.12 11.02 10.77
C CYS A 195 -6.36 11.46 9.99
N GLU A 196 -6.21 11.83 8.73
CA GLU A 196 -7.33 12.25 7.90
C GLU A 196 -8.30 11.10 7.63
N TYR A 197 -7.81 9.89 7.36
CA TYR A 197 -8.65 8.70 7.25
C TYR A 197 -9.38 8.41 8.55
N PHE A 198 -8.70 8.52 9.71
CA PHE A 198 -9.34 8.34 11.01
C PHE A 198 -10.53 9.30 11.20
N LYS A 199 -10.36 10.59 10.89
CA LYS A 199 -11.44 11.59 11.00
C LYS A 199 -12.65 11.23 10.14
N ARG A 200 -12.42 10.81 8.90
CA ARG A 200 -13.49 10.46 7.96
C ARG A 200 -14.20 9.17 8.36
N LEU A 201 -13.45 8.18 8.82
CA LEU A 201 -13.99 6.89 9.23
C LEU A 201 -14.80 6.93 10.53
N GLN A 202 -14.65 7.95 11.40
CA GLN A 202 -15.44 8.08 12.64
C GLN A 202 -16.95 8.07 12.41
N ARG A 203 -17.41 8.47 11.24
CA ARG A 203 -18.83 8.64 10.91
C ARG A 203 -19.33 7.64 9.88
N VAL A 204 -18.51 6.66 9.53
CA VAL A 204 -18.81 5.68 8.48
C VAL A 204 -18.63 4.28 9.03
N PRO A 205 -19.62 3.38 8.86
CA PRO A 205 -19.48 2.00 9.30
C PRO A 205 -18.27 1.32 8.63
N HIS A 206 -17.44 0.71 9.44
CA HIS A 206 -16.29 -0.10 9.01
C HIS A 206 -15.92 -1.11 10.09
N THR A 207 -15.17 -2.13 9.74
CA THR A 207 -14.70 -3.17 10.66
C THR A 207 -13.19 -3.03 10.91
N ARG A 208 -12.71 -3.79 11.90
CA ARG A 208 -11.26 -3.95 12.16
C ARG A 208 -10.84 -5.34 11.77
N PHE A 209 -9.58 -5.50 11.40
CA PHE A 209 -9.03 -6.84 11.19
C PHE A 209 -9.21 -7.71 12.46
N ALA A 210 -9.79 -8.90 12.28
CA ALA A 210 -9.98 -9.88 13.35
C ALA A 210 -8.65 -10.44 13.88
N ILE A 211 -7.65 -10.50 13.00
CA ILE A 211 -6.27 -10.86 13.34
C ILE A 211 -5.33 -9.74 12.87
N LYS A 212 -4.26 -9.52 13.62
CA LYS A 212 -3.25 -8.51 13.25
C LYS A 212 -2.59 -8.89 11.93
N PRO A 213 -2.59 -8.01 10.90
CA PRO A 213 -1.74 -8.20 9.74
C PRO A 213 -0.26 -8.23 10.14
N PHE A 214 0.47 -9.28 9.74
CA PHE A 214 1.90 -9.39 9.95
C PHE A 214 2.61 -8.78 8.73
N ILE A 215 3.22 -7.62 8.91
CA ILE A 215 3.78 -6.82 7.82
C ILE A 215 5.26 -7.11 7.67
N VAL A 216 5.65 -7.61 6.50
CA VAL A 216 7.05 -7.81 6.09
C VAL A 216 7.48 -6.67 5.18
N GLY A 217 8.67 -6.15 5.39
CA GLY A 217 9.25 -5.02 4.64
C GLY A 217 9.70 -3.87 5.53
N ARG A 218 10.08 -2.74 4.92
CA ARG A 218 10.66 -1.61 5.64
C ARG A 218 9.85 -0.32 5.47
N ASN A 219 9.77 0.43 6.57
CA ASN A 219 9.19 1.77 6.57
C ASN A 219 10.13 2.75 5.86
N GLY A 220 9.69 3.34 4.77
CA GLY A 220 10.52 4.24 3.98
C GLY A 220 10.85 5.58 4.62
N GLY A 221 10.06 5.99 5.62
CA GLY A 221 10.31 7.22 6.37
C GLY A 221 11.31 7.07 7.50
N LEU A 222 11.46 5.86 8.06
CA LEU A 222 12.28 5.58 9.24
C LEU A 222 13.42 4.59 8.97
N ASP A 223 13.40 3.91 7.82
CA ASP A 223 14.30 2.79 7.48
C ASP A 223 14.34 1.67 8.55
N LEU A 224 13.20 1.41 9.17
CA LEU A 224 13.03 0.34 10.14
C LEU A 224 12.16 -0.76 9.55
N PRO A 225 12.41 -2.04 9.84
CA PRO A 225 11.49 -3.11 9.48
C PRO A 225 10.16 -2.90 10.21
N TYR A 226 9.08 -3.39 9.58
CA TYR A 226 7.80 -3.53 10.26
C TYR A 226 7.84 -4.71 11.27
N ASP A 227 7.01 -5.73 11.13
CA ASP A 227 7.10 -6.93 11.98
C ASP A 227 8.33 -7.79 11.60
N ALA A 228 8.73 -7.78 10.31
CA ALA A 228 9.94 -8.41 9.78
C ALA A 228 10.48 -7.69 8.54
N ASP A 229 11.73 -7.94 8.16
CA ASP A 229 12.30 -7.55 6.86
C ASP A 229 12.19 -8.70 5.85
N PHE A 230 12.37 -8.39 4.55
CA PHE A 230 12.53 -9.41 3.52
C PHE A 230 13.78 -10.25 3.79
N THR A 231 13.68 -11.56 3.53
CA THR A 231 14.80 -12.47 3.68
C THR A 231 15.86 -12.22 2.59
N GLU A 232 17.07 -12.72 2.82
CA GLU A 232 18.10 -12.64 1.77
C GLU A 232 17.72 -13.44 0.52
N ASN A 233 16.93 -14.52 0.66
CA ASN A 233 16.40 -15.26 -0.49
C ASN A 233 15.39 -14.40 -1.29
N ASP A 234 14.53 -13.65 -0.63
CA ASP A 234 13.61 -12.74 -1.32
C ASP A 234 14.37 -11.65 -2.09
N LYS A 235 15.40 -11.07 -1.47
CA LYS A 235 16.27 -10.08 -2.11
C LYS A 235 17.07 -10.67 -3.27
N ALA A 236 17.65 -11.86 -3.09
CA ALA A 236 18.36 -12.55 -4.15
C ALA A 236 17.47 -12.83 -5.36
N LEU A 237 16.24 -13.30 -5.13
CA LEU A 237 15.27 -13.51 -6.21
C LEU A 237 14.87 -12.18 -6.88
N ALA A 238 14.62 -11.12 -6.11
CA ALA A 238 14.29 -9.80 -6.66
C ALA A 238 15.41 -9.26 -7.57
N ARG A 239 16.66 -9.44 -7.18
CA ARG A 239 17.84 -9.03 -7.97
C ARG A 239 17.95 -9.75 -9.33
N THR A 240 17.37 -10.93 -9.50
CA THR A 240 17.33 -11.60 -10.82
C THR A 240 16.44 -10.86 -11.81
N PHE A 241 15.57 -9.96 -11.36
CA PHE A 241 14.68 -9.14 -12.19
C PHE A 241 15.26 -7.73 -12.46
N LEU A 242 16.27 -7.30 -11.71
CA LEU A 242 16.97 -6.04 -11.97
C LEU A 242 17.93 -6.20 -13.17
#